data_56b6924fe987063ca8b24f1bb76ec0d1
#
_entry.id   56b6924fe987063ca8b24f1bb76ec0d1
#
_cell.length_a   1.000
_cell.length_b   1.000
_cell.length_c   1.000
_cell.angle_alpha   90.00
_cell.angle_beta   90.00
_cell.angle_gamma   90.00
#
_symmetry.space_group_name_H-M   'P 1'
#
loop_
_entity.id
_entity.type
_entity.pdbx_description
1 polymer ?
#
loop_
_entity_poly.entity_id
_entity_poly.type
_entity_poly.pdbx_seq_one_letter_code
_entity_poly.pdbx_strand_id
1 'polypeptide(L)'
;MFNFTFTNFLIVGFAAAIGAWLRWLIGYLLYVLYPGLPLGALAVNLLGGFLMGISIAYFQATTSTLSEELKLFINIGFLGGLTTFSAYTSDIFSFLQKGEVQTSFLFLVSHVFGALIMAYIGWYVFIFLTD
;
A
#
# COMPACT_ATOMS: atom_id res chain seq x y z
N MET A 1 -9.19 13.72 14.26
CA MET A 1 -7.73 13.59 14.47
C MET A 1 -7.52 12.48 15.49
N PHE A 2 -6.62 11.56 15.22
CA PHE A 2 -6.42 10.41 16.12
C PHE A 2 -5.74 10.86 17.42
N ASN A 3 -6.27 10.43 18.56
CA ASN A 3 -5.67 10.73 19.85
C ASN A 3 -4.39 9.89 20.03
N PHE A 4 -3.32 10.53 20.47
CA PHE A 4 -2.10 9.82 20.82
C PHE A 4 -2.27 9.17 22.20
N THR A 5 -2.42 7.84 22.19
CA THR A 5 -2.45 6.99 23.39
C THR A 5 -1.43 5.89 23.25
N PHE A 6 -0.98 5.32 24.38
CA PHE A 6 -0.07 4.17 24.35
C PHE A 6 -0.68 2.96 23.63
N THR A 7 -1.99 2.75 23.78
CA THR A 7 -2.75 1.71 23.07
C THR A 7 -2.68 1.92 21.55
N ASN A 8 -2.97 3.13 21.07
CA ASN A 8 -2.91 3.46 19.65
C ASN A 8 -1.49 3.32 19.08
N PHE A 9 -0.48 3.67 19.84
CA PHE A 9 0.92 3.45 19.47
C PHE A 9 1.23 1.96 19.25
N LEU A 10 0.78 1.10 20.17
CA LEU A 10 0.96 -0.36 20.03
C LEU A 10 0.16 -0.93 18.86
N ILE A 11 -1.08 -0.49 18.64
CA ILE A 11 -1.93 -0.92 17.52
C ILE A 11 -1.24 -0.62 16.18
N VAL A 12 -0.76 0.60 16.01
CA VAL A 12 -0.07 1.01 14.78
C VAL A 12 1.22 0.23 14.58
N GLY A 13 2.04 0.07 15.63
CA GLY A 13 3.30 -0.66 15.55
C GLY A 13 3.12 -2.13 15.18
N PHE A 14 2.17 -2.81 15.81
CA PHE A 14 1.87 -4.21 15.53
C PHE A 14 1.31 -4.41 14.12
N ALA A 15 0.35 -3.59 13.72
CA ALA A 15 -0.22 -3.66 12.37
C ALA A 15 0.82 -3.34 11.29
N ALA A 16 1.70 -2.35 11.52
CA ALA A 16 2.79 -2.01 10.62
C ALA A 16 3.80 -3.16 10.47
N ALA A 17 4.11 -3.87 11.55
CA ALA A 17 4.97 -5.05 11.49
C ALA A 17 4.39 -6.13 10.57
N ILE A 18 3.09 -6.42 10.68
CA ILE A 18 2.39 -7.38 9.80
C ILE A 18 2.48 -6.92 8.34
N GLY A 19 2.17 -5.66 8.08
CA GLY A 19 2.26 -5.09 6.74
C GLY A 19 3.67 -5.17 6.15
N ALA A 20 4.69 -4.83 6.94
CA ALA A 20 6.09 -4.90 6.53
C ALA A 20 6.56 -6.34 6.25
N TRP A 21 6.15 -7.31 7.05
CA TRP A 21 6.45 -8.72 6.80
C TRP A 21 5.81 -9.23 5.51
N LEU A 22 4.55 -8.88 5.29
CA LEU A 22 3.85 -9.24 4.06
C LEU A 22 4.52 -8.60 2.83
N ARG A 23 4.89 -7.32 2.92
CA ARG A 23 5.66 -6.63 1.88
C ARG A 23 6.96 -7.35 1.56
N TRP A 24 7.73 -7.70 2.58
CA TRP A 24 8.99 -8.41 2.42
C TRP A 24 8.78 -9.77 1.74
N LEU A 25 7.77 -10.54 2.19
CA LEU A 25 7.44 -11.84 1.60
C LEU A 25 7.04 -11.73 0.13
N ILE A 26 6.14 -10.79 -0.22
CA ILE A 26 5.72 -10.56 -1.61
C ILE A 26 6.93 -10.15 -2.46
N GLY A 27 7.76 -9.25 -1.94
CA GLY A 27 8.99 -8.81 -2.62
C GLY A 27 9.95 -9.97 -2.89
N TYR A 28 10.16 -10.83 -1.89
CA TYR A 28 11.00 -12.02 -2.03
C TYR A 28 10.45 -13.00 -3.07
N LEU A 29 9.16 -13.32 -3.02
CA LEU A 29 8.52 -14.23 -3.97
C LEU A 29 8.62 -13.72 -5.41
N LEU A 30 8.35 -12.42 -5.62
CA LEU A 30 8.46 -11.83 -6.95
C LEU A 30 9.90 -11.74 -7.44
N TYR A 31 10.86 -11.52 -6.57
CA TYR A 31 12.28 -11.57 -6.92
C TYR A 31 12.71 -12.97 -7.40
N VAL A 32 12.21 -14.02 -6.74
CA VAL A 32 12.49 -15.42 -7.13
C VAL A 32 11.84 -15.77 -8.47
N LEU A 33 10.60 -15.31 -8.69
CA LEU A 33 9.86 -15.62 -9.92
C LEU A 33 10.32 -14.78 -11.12
N TYR A 34 10.73 -13.54 -10.90
CA TYR A 34 11.12 -12.58 -11.94
C TYR A 34 12.45 -11.90 -11.60
N PRO A 35 13.56 -12.65 -11.62
CA PRO A 35 14.87 -12.09 -11.28
C PRO A 35 15.24 -10.95 -12.25
N GLY A 36 15.72 -9.86 -11.70
CA GLY A 36 16.16 -8.69 -12.47
C GLY A 36 15.10 -7.58 -12.63
N LEU A 37 13.84 -7.80 -12.23
CA LEU A 37 12.81 -6.77 -12.23
C LEU A 37 12.39 -6.43 -10.79
N PRO A 38 12.38 -5.14 -10.38
CA PRO A 38 11.97 -4.74 -9.03
C PRO A 38 10.45 -4.67 -8.91
N LEU A 39 9.75 -5.79 -9.14
CA LEU A 39 8.29 -5.84 -9.13
C LEU A 39 7.69 -5.85 -7.73
N GLY A 40 8.48 -6.15 -6.70
CA GLY A 40 7.99 -6.26 -5.33
C GLY A 40 7.35 -4.98 -4.80
N ALA A 41 8.04 -3.85 -4.94
CA ALA A 41 7.53 -2.55 -4.52
C ALA A 41 6.27 -2.15 -5.32
N LEU A 42 6.27 -2.40 -6.63
CA LEU A 42 5.10 -2.11 -7.48
C LEU A 42 3.89 -2.93 -7.05
N ALA A 43 4.05 -4.23 -6.89
CA ALA A 43 2.96 -5.13 -6.50
C ALA A 43 2.32 -4.74 -5.16
N VAL A 44 3.12 -4.45 -4.14
CA VAL A 44 2.58 -4.06 -2.82
C VAL A 44 1.93 -2.67 -2.84
N ASN A 45 2.41 -1.74 -3.67
CA ASN A 45 1.79 -0.44 -3.81
C ASN A 45 0.46 -0.51 -4.57
N LEU A 46 0.35 -1.35 -5.60
CA LEU A 46 -0.91 -1.61 -6.30
C LEU A 46 -1.92 -2.32 -5.39
N LEU A 47 -1.48 -3.37 -4.68
CA LEU A 47 -2.32 -4.08 -3.71
C LEU A 47 -2.76 -3.16 -2.58
N GLY A 48 -1.85 -2.39 -2.02
CA GLY A 48 -2.14 -1.41 -0.98
C GLY A 48 -3.11 -0.32 -1.44
N GLY A 49 -2.96 0.16 -2.67
CA GLY A 49 -3.92 1.09 -3.30
C GLY A 49 -5.32 0.50 -3.36
N PHE A 50 -5.45 -0.73 -3.87
CA PHE A 50 -6.73 -1.45 -3.95
C PHE A 50 -7.39 -1.61 -2.57
N LEU A 51 -6.64 -2.09 -1.58
CA LEU A 51 -7.14 -2.27 -0.21
C LEU A 51 -7.48 -0.93 0.46
N MET A 52 -6.73 0.13 0.17
CA MET A 52 -7.06 1.48 0.65
C MET A 52 -8.38 1.97 0.08
N GLY A 53 -8.64 1.72 -1.20
CA GLY A 53 -9.93 2.04 -1.83
C GLY A 53 -11.10 1.34 -1.15
N ILE A 54 -10.98 0.04 -0.90
CA ILE A 54 -11.98 -0.73 -0.12
C ILE A 54 -12.16 -0.14 1.28
N SER A 55 -11.06 0.15 1.96
CA SER A 55 -11.09 0.71 3.32
C SER A 55 -11.81 2.06 3.36
N ILE A 56 -11.55 2.95 2.41
CA ILE A 56 -12.22 4.25 2.31
C ILE A 56 -13.73 4.05 2.12
N ALA A 57 -14.15 3.20 1.18
CA ALA A 57 -15.56 2.92 0.93
C ALA A 57 -16.26 2.32 2.17
N TYR A 58 -15.61 1.37 2.82
CA TYR A 58 -16.12 0.74 4.04
C TYR A 58 -16.35 1.74 5.16
N PHE A 59 -15.37 2.61 5.43
CA PHE A 59 -15.49 3.62 6.49
C PHE A 59 -16.45 4.76 6.14
N GLN A 60 -16.70 5.02 4.86
CA GLN A 60 -17.74 5.96 4.42
C GLN A 60 -19.16 5.38 4.55
N ALA A 61 -19.33 4.11 4.23
CA ALA A 61 -20.64 3.43 4.31
C ALA A 61 -21.07 3.16 5.75
N THR A 62 -20.13 3.00 6.67
CA THR A 62 -20.43 2.67 8.06
C THR A 62 -20.52 3.93 8.90
N THR A 63 -21.76 4.40 9.10
CA THR A 63 -22.09 5.60 9.92
C THR A 63 -21.97 5.38 11.42
N SER A 64 -21.87 4.15 11.89
CA SER A 64 -21.68 3.82 13.29
C SER A 64 -20.20 3.86 13.67
N THR A 65 -19.96 4.29 14.88
CA THR A 65 -18.74 4.31 15.69
C THR A 65 -17.78 3.12 15.50
N LEU A 66 -17.29 2.93 14.26
CA LEU A 66 -16.13 2.08 14.10
C LEU A 66 -15.00 2.73 14.88
N SER A 67 -14.41 1.96 15.76
CA SER A 67 -13.39 2.47 16.67
C SER A 67 -12.28 3.15 15.85
N GLU A 68 -11.82 4.29 16.31
CA GLU A 68 -10.64 4.96 15.74
C GLU A 68 -9.46 3.98 15.66
N GLU A 69 -9.42 3.02 16.55
CA GLU A 69 -8.43 1.95 16.61
C GLU A 69 -8.43 1.07 15.36
N LEU A 70 -9.60 0.73 14.81
CA LEU A 70 -9.68 -0.06 13.57
C LEU A 70 -9.15 0.72 12.37
N LYS A 71 -9.44 2.02 12.29
CA LYS A 71 -8.88 2.89 11.24
C LYS A 71 -7.36 3.02 11.37
N LEU A 72 -6.86 3.16 12.60
CA LEU A 72 -5.43 3.19 12.87
C LEU A 72 -4.76 1.87 12.49
N PHE A 73 -5.36 0.74 12.86
CA PHE A 73 -4.85 -0.57 12.52
C PHE A 73 -4.75 -0.78 11.01
N ILE A 74 -5.85 -0.54 10.28
CA ILE A 74 -5.91 -0.82 8.83
C ILE A 74 -5.10 0.22 8.05
N ASN A 75 -5.44 1.51 8.17
CA ASN A 75 -4.93 2.51 7.24
C ASN A 75 -3.51 2.98 7.57
N ILE A 76 -3.22 3.19 8.83
CA ILE A 76 -1.92 3.74 9.26
C ILE A 76 -0.93 2.60 9.52
N GLY A 77 -1.34 1.59 10.29
CA GLY A 77 -0.48 0.47 10.61
C GLY A 77 -0.29 -0.47 9.43
N PHE A 78 -1.29 -1.28 9.14
CA PHE A 78 -1.16 -2.37 8.16
C PHE A 78 -0.87 -1.87 6.73
N LEU A 79 -1.70 -1.00 6.16
CA LEU A 79 -1.50 -0.49 4.81
C LEU A 79 -0.26 0.41 4.72
N GLY A 80 0.01 1.22 5.76
CA GLY A 80 1.23 2.01 5.84
C GLY A 80 2.50 1.15 5.91
N GLY A 81 2.45 0.00 6.61
CA GLY A 81 3.55 -0.97 6.63
C GLY A 81 3.69 -1.80 5.34
N LEU A 82 2.57 -2.11 4.69
CA LEU A 82 2.54 -2.89 3.45
C LEU A 82 3.07 -2.10 2.26
N THR A 83 2.65 -0.85 2.09
CA THR A 83 3.06 0.01 0.98
C THR A 83 4.43 0.64 1.23
N THR A 84 5.09 1.11 0.18
CA THR A 84 6.42 1.69 0.31
C THR A 84 6.67 2.78 -0.70
N PHE A 85 7.06 3.95 -0.21
CA PHE A 85 7.60 5.03 -1.01
C PHE A 85 9.12 4.88 -1.20
N SER A 86 9.83 4.50 -0.14
CA SER A 86 11.29 4.42 -0.14
C SER A 86 11.85 3.37 -1.09
N ALA A 87 11.23 2.18 -1.15
CA ALA A 87 11.70 1.12 -2.04
C ALA A 87 11.52 1.52 -3.51
N TYR A 88 10.35 2.03 -3.91
CA TYR A 88 10.16 2.43 -5.30
C TYR A 88 11.04 3.63 -5.69
N THR A 89 11.30 4.55 -4.76
CA THR A 89 12.24 5.66 -5.00
C THR A 89 13.65 5.13 -5.25
N SER A 90 14.08 4.14 -4.47
CA SER A 90 15.37 3.45 -4.66
C SER A 90 15.47 2.78 -6.04
N ASP A 91 14.40 2.09 -6.46
CA ASP A 91 14.34 1.41 -7.76
C ASP A 91 14.45 2.42 -8.92
N ILE A 92 13.65 3.50 -8.87
CA ILE A 92 13.68 4.57 -9.88
C ILE A 92 15.06 5.23 -9.94
N PHE A 93 15.64 5.54 -8.78
CA PHE A 93 16.97 6.14 -8.72
C PHE A 93 18.05 5.22 -9.30
N SER A 94 17.95 3.91 -9.05
CA SER A 94 18.84 2.92 -9.63
C SER A 94 18.76 2.88 -11.16
N PHE A 95 17.57 2.98 -11.75
CA PHE A 95 17.43 3.09 -13.20
C PHE A 95 18.03 4.39 -13.76
N LEU A 96 17.84 5.52 -13.05
CA LEU A 96 18.45 6.79 -13.46
C LEU A 96 19.98 6.73 -13.44
N GLN A 97 20.58 6.11 -12.43
CA GLN A 97 22.02 5.93 -12.33
C GLN A 97 22.60 5.08 -13.48
N LYS A 98 21.80 4.12 -14.00
CA LYS A 98 22.16 3.29 -15.16
C LYS A 98 21.91 4.00 -16.50
N GLY A 99 21.36 5.22 -16.50
CA GLY A 99 20.97 5.93 -17.71
C GLY A 99 19.65 5.43 -18.32
N GLU A 100 18.92 4.57 -17.62
CA GLU A 100 17.64 3.99 -18.08
C GLU A 100 16.47 4.94 -17.78
N VAL A 101 16.48 6.12 -18.36
CA VAL A 101 15.51 7.20 -18.10
C VAL A 101 14.08 6.77 -18.45
N GLN A 102 13.89 6.06 -19.55
CA GLN A 102 12.56 5.59 -19.98
C GLN A 102 11.98 4.58 -18.99
N THR A 103 12.76 3.60 -18.55
CA THR A 103 12.37 2.60 -17.54
C THR A 103 12.02 3.29 -16.22
N SER A 104 12.84 4.24 -15.79
CA SER A 104 12.62 5.05 -14.60
C SER A 104 11.26 5.78 -14.66
N PHE A 105 10.96 6.42 -15.78
CA PHE A 105 9.70 7.14 -15.99
C PHE A 105 8.49 6.19 -15.99
N LEU A 106 8.61 5.04 -16.65
CA LEU A 106 7.54 4.02 -16.66
C LEU A 106 7.24 3.50 -15.26
N PHE A 107 8.27 3.23 -14.45
CA PHE A 107 8.09 2.81 -13.06
C PHE A 107 7.45 3.90 -12.21
N LEU A 108 7.87 5.15 -12.35
CA LEU A 108 7.26 6.29 -11.65
C LEU A 108 5.76 6.38 -11.95
N VAL A 109 5.39 6.37 -13.23
CA VAL A 109 3.99 6.45 -13.68
C VAL A 109 3.19 5.25 -13.17
N SER A 110 3.75 4.04 -13.27
CA SER A 110 3.08 2.81 -12.83
C SER A 110 2.80 2.81 -11.33
N HIS A 111 3.72 3.29 -10.50
CA HIS A 111 3.52 3.39 -9.06
C HIS A 111 2.44 4.42 -8.70
N VAL A 112 2.52 5.62 -9.25
CA VAL A 112 1.62 6.72 -8.86
C VAL A 112 0.22 6.49 -9.44
N PHE A 113 0.11 6.38 -10.76
CA PHE A 113 -1.19 6.22 -11.41
C PHE A 113 -1.77 4.83 -11.21
N GLY A 114 -0.93 3.80 -11.20
CA GLY A 114 -1.37 2.44 -10.92
C GLY A 114 -2.00 2.32 -9.54
N ALA A 115 -1.36 2.86 -8.50
CA ALA A 115 -1.92 2.84 -7.15
C ALA A 115 -3.24 3.62 -7.04
N LEU A 116 -3.36 4.79 -7.71
CA LEU A 116 -4.61 5.57 -7.75
C LEU A 116 -5.74 4.83 -8.47
N ILE A 117 -5.44 4.22 -9.62
CA ILE A 117 -6.42 3.42 -10.38
C ILE A 117 -6.88 2.23 -9.53
N MET A 118 -5.95 1.53 -8.88
CA MET A 118 -6.28 0.41 -8.00
C MET A 118 -7.11 0.84 -6.80
N ALA A 119 -6.86 2.02 -6.23
CA ALA A 119 -7.70 2.56 -5.15
C ALA A 119 -9.13 2.86 -5.64
N TYR A 120 -9.27 3.43 -6.84
CA TYR A 120 -10.59 3.64 -7.44
C TYR A 120 -11.32 2.32 -7.70
N ILE A 121 -10.62 1.32 -8.23
CA ILE A 121 -11.19 -0.02 -8.46
C ILE A 121 -11.62 -0.64 -7.13
N GLY A 122 -10.79 -0.59 -6.10
CA GLY A 122 -11.13 -1.14 -4.78
C GLY A 122 -12.36 -0.46 -4.15
N TRP A 123 -12.44 0.86 -4.26
CA TRP A 123 -13.60 1.64 -3.81
C TRP A 123 -14.88 1.22 -4.56
N TYR A 124 -14.82 1.13 -5.88
CA TYR A 124 -15.94 0.75 -6.72
C TYR A 124 -16.40 -0.70 -6.48
N VAL A 125 -15.46 -1.63 -6.34
CA VAL A 125 -15.75 -3.04 -6.04
C VAL A 125 -16.52 -3.17 -4.71
N PHE A 126 -16.09 -2.43 -3.68
CA PHE A 126 -16.80 -2.45 -2.40
C PHE A 126 -18.24 -1.97 -2.55
N ILE A 127 -18.47 -0.84 -3.20
CA ILE A 127 -19.80 -0.30 -3.40
C ILE A 127 -20.68 -1.27 -4.19
N PHE A 128 -20.16 -1.80 -5.29
CA PHE A 128 -20.90 -2.76 -6.12
C PHE A 128 -21.31 -4.06 -5.39
N LEU A 129 -20.53 -4.50 -4.41
CA LEU A 129 -20.83 -5.71 -3.63
C LEU A 129 -21.78 -5.44 -2.45
N THR A 130 -21.98 -4.17 -2.07
CA THR A 130 -22.80 -3.79 -0.90
C THR A 130 -24.13 -3.15 -1.27
N ASP A 131 -24.33 -2.75 -2.53
CA ASP A 131 -25.60 -2.30 -3.10
C ASP A 131 -26.48 -3.51 -3.49
#